data_950621e5385ae58444dd8be6cadb3be0
#
_entry.id   950621e5385ae58444dd8be6cadb3be0
#
_cell.length_a   1.000
_cell.length_b   1.000
_cell.length_c   1.000
_cell.angle_alpha   90.00
_cell.angle_beta   90.00
_cell.angle_gamma   90.00
#
_symmetry.space_group_name_H-M   'P 1'
#
loop_
_entity.id
_entity.type
_entity.pdbx_description
1 polymer ?
#
loop_
_entity_poly.entity_id
_entity_poly.type
_entity_poly.pdbx_seq_one_letter_code
_entity_poly.pdbx_strand_id
1 'polypeptide(L)'
;MFSSPDALWAFGHGLTYTSFVYKNLRTDKEHYGLNDTIYIDVDIKNTGKREGKEVVQLYVNDKVSTVVTPVKQLRDFKKVDVEAGKTETVKLKVAVNDLYIVNAGNKRVVEPGEFELQVGAASDNILQSKVVSVGEFVSTALVEEQKILKSSKTISVHGEVRDVQATLIGKVNIYAKSTGELLGKSDDRGCYRMDVG
;
A
#
# COMPACT_ATOMS: atom_id res chain seq x y z
N MET A 1 -27.61 -22.09 -20.53
CA MET A 1 -26.72 -21.13 -21.21
C MET A 1 -26.03 -20.34 -20.12
N PHE A 2 -24.75 -20.61 -19.85
CA PHE A 2 -24.02 -19.87 -18.83
C PHE A 2 -23.56 -18.56 -19.50
N SER A 3 -24.02 -17.43 -18.99
CA SER A 3 -23.48 -16.13 -19.40
C SER A 3 -22.02 -16.01 -18.93
N SER A 4 -21.16 -15.36 -19.73
CA SER A 4 -19.82 -14.99 -19.29
C SER A 4 -19.90 -14.23 -17.97
N PRO A 5 -19.03 -14.50 -17.00
CA PRO A 5 -18.95 -13.71 -15.75
C PRO A 5 -18.44 -12.28 -16.00
N ASP A 6 -17.98 -11.98 -17.23
CA ASP A 6 -17.44 -10.68 -17.58
C ASP A 6 -18.54 -9.63 -17.70
N ALA A 7 -18.34 -8.48 -17.10
CA ALA A 7 -19.22 -7.35 -17.26
C ALA A 7 -19.19 -6.85 -18.71
N LEU A 8 -20.35 -6.51 -19.28
CA LEU A 8 -20.43 -5.92 -20.61
C LEU A 8 -19.65 -4.60 -20.71
N TRP A 9 -19.67 -3.82 -19.62
CA TRP A 9 -18.91 -2.59 -19.45
C TRP A 9 -18.26 -2.61 -18.06
N ALA A 10 -16.98 -2.34 -18.01
CA ALA A 10 -16.26 -2.24 -16.76
C ALA A 10 -16.73 -1.03 -15.94
N PHE A 11 -16.60 -1.11 -14.63
CA PHE A 11 -16.92 0.03 -13.76
C PHE A 11 -16.07 1.25 -14.14
N GLY A 12 -16.73 2.41 -14.27
CA GLY A 12 -16.09 3.66 -14.68
C GLY A 12 -15.86 3.80 -16.17
N HIS A 13 -16.32 2.85 -17.01
CA HIS A 13 -16.20 2.94 -18.46
C HIS A 13 -16.83 4.23 -19.00
N GLY A 14 -16.15 4.86 -19.95
CA GLY A 14 -16.60 6.06 -20.64
C GLY A 14 -16.05 6.15 -22.05
N LEU A 15 -16.63 7.02 -22.84
CA LEU A 15 -16.21 7.30 -24.22
C LEU A 15 -15.73 8.75 -24.34
N THR A 16 -14.75 8.98 -25.18
CA THR A 16 -14.23 10.32 -25.47
C THR A 16 -14.01 10.51 -26.97
N TYR A 17 -14.03 11.76 -27.43
CA TYR A 17 -13.75 12.13 -28.83
C TYR A 17 -12.28 12.50 -29.07
N THR A 18 -11.41 12.30 -28.08
CA THR A 18 -9.98 12.56 -28.16
C THR A 18 -9.21 11.43 -27.46
N SER A 19 -7.89 11.51 -27.40
CA SER A 19 -7.05 10.50 -26.77
C SER A 19 -6.21 11.11 -25.66
N PHE A 20 -6.14 10.41 -24.51
CA PHE A 20 -5.36 10.84 -23.37
C PHE A 20 -4.24 9.86 -23.07
N VAL A 21 -3.11 10.39 -22.59
CA VAL A 21 -1.96 9.62 -22.11
C VAL A 21 -1.66 10.05 -20.67
N TYR A 22 -1.55 9.07 -19.79
CA TYR A 22 -1.23 9.25 -18.38
C TYR A 22 0.26 9.05 -18.16
N LYS A 23 0.89 9.97 -17.44
CA LYS A 23 2.34 9.95 -17.17
C LYS A 23 2.64 10.46 -15.76
N ASN A 24 3.87 10.19 -15.31
CA ASN A 24 4.44 10.80 -14.12
C ASN A 24 3.56 10.65 -12.86
N LEU A 25 3.01 9.46 -12.63
CA LEU A 25 2.33 9.16 -11.39
C LEU A 25 3.31 9.28 -10.22
N ARG A 26 3.03 10.16 -9.28
CA ARG A 26 3.86 10.43 -8.11
C ARG A 26 3.04 10.64 -6.86
N THR A 27 3.65 10.35 -5.73
CA THR A 27 3.08 10.53 -4.39
C THR A 27 3.99 11.48 -3.62
N ASP A 28 3.44 12.15 -2.62
CA ASP A 28 4.20 13.02 -1.73
C ASP A 28 5.19 12.26 -0.83
N LYS A 29 4.87 11.00 -0.49
CA LYS A 29 5.70 10.08 0.30
C LYS A 29 5.67 8.67 -0.27
N GLU A 30 6.48 7.76 0.27
CA GLU A 30 6.44 6.31 -0.02
C GLU A 30 5.89 5.51 1.17
N HIS A 31 5.97 6.09 2.39
CA HIS A 31 5.50 5.49 3.63
C HIS A 31 4.52 6.42 4.34
N TYR A 32 3.40 5.88 4.77
CA TYR A 32 2.31 6.64 5.39
C TYR A 32 1.92 6.03 6.74
N GLY A 33 1.74 6.90 7.74
CA GLY A 33 1.13 6.53 9.01
C GLY A 33 -0.37 6.32 8.87
N LEU A 34 -0.98 5.65 9.86
CA LEU A 34 -2.41 5.34 9.84
C LEU A 34 -3.34 6.58 9.76
N ASN A 35 -2.87 7.74 10.24
CA ASN A 35 -3.64 8.99 10.23
C ASN A 35 -3.25 9.92 9.06
N ASP A 36 -2.39 9.47 8.17
CA ASP A 36 -1.95 10.27 7.02
C ASP A 36 -3.00 10.31 5.91
N THR A 37 -2.80 11.26 5.01
CA THR A 37 -3.48 11.31 3.72
C THR A 37 -2.43 11.13 2.63
N ILE A 38 -2.69 10.22 1.70
CA ILE A 38 -1.87 9.99 0.51
C ILE A 38 -2.29 11.02 -0.53
N TYR A 39 -1.36 11.87 -0.95
CA TYR A 39 -1.56 12.80 -2.06
C TYR A 39 -0.90 12.22 -3.32
N ILE A 40 -1.66 12.23 -4.41
CA ILE A 40 -1.29 11.60 -5.68
C ILE A 40 -1.41 12.65 -6.77
N ASP A 41 -0.34 12.85 -7.54
CA ASP A 41 -0.33 13.66 -8.73
C ASP A 41 -0.11 12.77 -9.96
N VAL A 42 -0.83 13.04 -11.04
CA VAL A 42 -0.65 12.38 -12.34
C VAL A 42 -0.82 13.40 -13.46
N ASP A 43 0.00 13.30 -14.49
CA ASP A 43 -0.05 14.19 -15.64
C ASP A 43 -0.88 13.55 -16.75
N ILE A 44 -1.93 14.25 -17.20
CA ILE A 44 -2.84 13.83 -18.26
C ILE A 44 -2.58 14.68 -19.49
N LYS A 45 -2.06 14.08 -20.55
CA LYS A 45 -1.82 14.73 -21.83
C LYS A 45 -2.90 14.36 -22.83
N ASN A 46 -3.55 15.36 -23.40
CA ASN A 46 -4.41 15.18 -24.57
C ASN A 46 -3.54 15.08 -25.84
N THR A 47 -3.52 13.91 -26.46
CA THR A 47 -2.74 13.65 -27.70
C THR A 47 -3.57 13.80 -28.96
N GLY A 48 -4.88 14.04 -28.84
CA GLY A 48 -5.76 14.25 -29.98
C GLY A 48 -5.79 15.70 -30.46
N LYS A 49 -6.63 15.95 -31.44
CA LYS A 49 -6.75 17.25 -32.13
C LYS A 49 -7.88 18.14 -31.59
N ARG A 50 -8.61 17.66 -30.60
CA ARG A 50 -9.75 18.38 -30.00
C ARG A 50 -9.55 18.44 -28.49
N GLU A 51 -10.09 19.47 -27.87
CA GLU A 51 -10.25 19.50 -26.42
C GLU A 51 -11.16 18.34 -25.96
N GLY A 52 -10.99 17.89 -24.76
CA GLY A 52 -11.82 16.85 -24.20
C GLY A 52 -11.79 16.83 -22.69
N LYS A 53 -12.80 16.17 -22.11
CA LYS A 53 -12.89 15.94 -20.68
C LYS A 53 -12.49 14.50 -20.38
N GLU A 54 -11.61 14.34 -19.41
CA GLU A 54 -11.20 13.05 -18.92
C GLU A 54 -11.64 12.86 -17.48
N VAL A 55 -12.06 11.65 -17.12
CA VAL A 55 -12.37 11.27 -15.74
C VAL A 55 -11.25 10.38 -15.22
N VAL A 56 -10.34 11.00 -14.53
CA VAL A 56 -9.20 10.31 -13.90
C VAL A 56 -9.67 9.64 -12.62
N GLN A 57 -9.49 8.32 -12.53
CA GLN A 57 -10.00 7.48 -11.45
C GLN A 57 -8.84 6.87 -10.67
N LEU A 58 -8.88 6.98 -9.34
CA LEU A 58 -7.93 6.36 -8.42
C LEU A 58 -8.55 5.12 -7.79
N TYR A 59 -7.97 3.99 -8.09
CA TYR A 59 -8.27 2.72 -7.44
C TYR A 59 -7.16 2.33 -6.49
N VAL A 60 -7.51 1.64 -5.42
CA VAL A 60 -6.53 1.10 -4.47
C VAL A 60 -6.76 -0.40 -4.34
N ASN A 61 -5.66 -1.14 -4.44
CA ASN A 61 -5.57 -2.57 -4.19
C ASN A 61 -4.72 -2.81 -2.94
N ASP A 62 -5.28 -3.46 -1.94
CA ASP A 62 -4.54 -3.99 -0.80
C ASP A 62 -3.84 -5.29 -1.24
N LYS A 63 -2.50 -5.30 -1.22
CA LYS A 63 -1.69 -6.42 -1.73
C LYS A 63 -1.80 -7.66 -0.86
N VAL A 64 -2.00 -7.48 0.46
CA VAL A 64 -2.07 -8.57 1.42
C VAL A 64 -3.08 -8.22 2.51
N SER A 65 -4.23 -8.88 2.52
CA SER A 65 -5.28 -8.68 3.50
C SER A 65 -5.59 -9.96 4.26
N THR A 66 -5.88 -9.87 5.55
CA THR A 66 -6.27 -11.01 6.39
C THR A 66 -7.67 -11.52 6.10
N VAL A 67 -8.47 -10.77 5.35
CA VAL A 67 -9.82 -11.14 4.90
C VAL A 67 -9.94 -10.95 3.40
N VAL A 68 -10.93 -11.61 2.81
CA VAL A 68 -11.21 -11.44 1.37
C VAL A 68 -11.71 -10.01 1.13
N THR A 69 -10.97 -9.26 0.33
CA THR A 69 -11.30 -7.90 -0.09
C THR A 69 -11.52 -7.83 -1.60
N PRO A 70 -12.24 -6.83 -2.11
CA PRO A 70 -12.29 -6.57 -3.55
C PRO A 70 -10.89 -6.35 -4.11
N VAL A 71 -10.61 -6.88 -5.30
CA VAL A 71 -9.31 -6.75 -5.98
C VAL A 71 -8.86 -5.29 -6.10
N LYS A 72 -9.80 -4.38 -6.28
CA LYS A 72 -9.56 -2.94 -6.26
C LYS A 72 -10.82 -2.18 -5.87
N GLN A 73 -10.66 -1.00 -5.31
CA GLN A 73 -11.76 -0.13 -4.90
C GLN A 73 -11.50 1.28 -5.38
N LEU A 74 -12.51 1.92 -6.00
CA LEU A 74 -12.43 3.35 -6.32
C LEU A 74 -12.38 4.17 -5.03
N ARG A 75 -11.37 5.03 -4.89
CA ARG A 75 -11.18 5.88 -3.69
C ARG A 75 -11.30 7.36 -3.97
N ASP A 76 -10.93 7.79 -5.18
CA ASP A 76 -11.09 9.18 -5.60
C ASP A 76 -11.23 9.25 -7.12
N PHE A 77 -11.82 10.32 -7.63
CA PHE A 77 -11.86 10.60 -9.05
C PHE A 77 -11.95 12.10 -9.31
N LYS A 78 -11.46 12.51 -10.45
CA LYS A 78 -11.55 13.92 -10.88
C LYS A 78 -11.79 14.02 -12.38
N LYS A 79 -12.78 14.84 -12.76
CA LYS A 79 -13.01 15.20 -14.14
C LYS A 79 -12.22 16.47 -14.46
N VAL A 80 -11.41 16.42 -15.52
CA VAL A 80 -10.56 17.52 -15.95
C VAL A 80 -10.79 17.84 -17.42
N ASP A 81 -10.71 19.13 -17.77
CA ASP A 81 -10.72 19.61 -19.14
C ASP A 81 -9.27 19.71 -19.61
N VAL A 82 -8.95 19.10 -20.77
CA VAL A 82 -7.60 19.17 -21.33
C VAL A 82 -7.68 19.60 -22.80
N GLU A 83 -7.11 20.76 -23.09
CA GLU A 83 -7.02 21.27 -24.46
C GLU A 83 -6.16 20.36 -25.36
N ALA A 84 -6.39 20.42 -26.65
CA ALA A 84 -5.63 19.64 -27.62
C ALA A 84 -4.11 19.89 -27.50
N GLY A 85 -3.34 18.82 -27.35
CA GLY A 85 -1.89 18.86 -27.22
C GLY A 85 -1.36 19.31 -25.84
N LYS A 86 -2.23 19.76 -24.94
CA LYS A 86 -1.84 20.23 -23.59
C LYS A 86 -1.75 19.08 -22.60
N THR A 87 -1.14 19.39 -21.46
CA THR A 87 -0.98 18.49 -20.31
C THR A 87 -1.50 19.20 -19.07
N GLU A 88 -2.36 18.51 -18.31
CA GLU A 88 -2.88 18.97 -17.03
C GLU A 88 -2.43 18.01 -15.93
N THR A 89 -2.00 18.56 -14.79
CA THR A 89 -1.67 17.76 -13.61
C THR A 89 -2.90 17.59 -12.73
N VAL A 90 -3.34 16.37 -12.57
CA VAL A 90 -4.50 16.01 -11.75
C VAL A 90 -4.02 15.61 -10.36
N LYS A 91 -4.64 16.20 -9.34
CA LYS A 91 -4.37 15.91 -7.93
C LYS A 91 -5.51 15.11 -7.36
N LEU A 92 -5.19 13.92 -6.86
CA LEU A 92 -6.08 12.99 -6.18
C LEU A 92 -5.59 12.76 -4.75
N LYS A 93 -6.46 12.26 -3.88
CA LYS A 93 -6.10 11.96 -2.50
C LYS A 93 -6.91 10.81 -1.94
N VAL A 94 -6.34 10.11 -0.97
CA VAL A 94 -7.05 9.12 -0.16
C VAL A 94 -6.54 9.18 1.27
N ALA A 95 -7.44 9.26 2.24
CA ALA A 95 -7.06 9.13 3.65
C ALA A 95 -6.73 7.66 3.94
N VAL A 96 -5.63 7.42 4.63
CA VAL A 96 -5.23 6.05 5.00
C VAL A 96 -6.33 5.35 5.79
N ASN A 97 -7.03 6.06 6.67
CA ASN A 97 -8.17 5.53 7.42
C ASN A 97 -9.33 5.02 6.54
N ASP A 98 -9.45 5.48 5.29
CA ASP A 98 -10.45 5.01 4.35
C ASP A 98 -10.06 3.67 3.68
N LEU A 99 -8.82 3.21 3.88
CA LEU A 99 -8.31 1.92 3.38
C LEU A 99 -8.63 0.76 4.33
N TYR A 100 -9.57 0.95 5.25
CA TYR A 100 -9.95 -0.05 6.22
C TYR A 100 -10.60 -1.29 5.60
N ILE A 101 -10.41 -2.40 6.27
CA ILE A 101 -11.17 -3.65 6.12
C ILE A 101 -12.06 -3.87 7.36
N VAL A 102 -13.04 -4.75 7.23
CA VAL A 102 -13.81 -5.24 8.39
C VAL A 102 -13.27 -6.62 8.73
N ASN A 103 -12.61 -6.72 9.87
CA ASN A 103 -11.97 -7.97 10.30
C ASN A 103 -13.00 -8.98 10.84
N ALA A 104 -12.54 -10.20 11.17
CA ALA A 104 -13.41 -11.26 11.74
C ALA A 104 -14.10 -10.87 13.05
N GLY A 105 -13.58 -9.87 13.79
CA GLY A 105 -14.21 -9.30 14.99
C GLY A 105 -15.24 -8.20 14.69
N ASN A 106 -15.64 -8.03 13.43
CA ASN A 106 -16.58 -6.98 12.96
C ASN A 106 -16.11 -5.55 13.31
N LYS A 107 -14.78 -5.33 13.29
CA LYS A 107 -14.17 -4.02 13.53
C LYS A 107 -13.53 -3.50 12.24
N ARG A 108 -13.64 -2.19 12.01
CA ARG A 108 -12.89 -1.49 10.97
C ARG A 108 -11.45 -1.33 11.41
N VAL A 109 -10.52 -1.85 10.62
CA VAL A 109 -9.10 -1.76 10.86
C VAL A 109 -8.37 -1.47 9.55
N VAL A 110 -7.33 -0.66 9.60
CA VAL A 110 -6.37 -0.54 8.51
C VAL A 110 -5.20 -1.45 8.86
N GLU A 111 -4.96 -2.45 8.04
CA GLU A 111 -3.83 -3.36 8.22
C GLU A 111 -2.55 -2.70 7.68
N PRO A 112 -1.44 -2.74 8.43
CA PRO A 112 -0.15 -2.33 7.89
C PRO A 112 0.23 -3.21 6.71
N GLY A 113 0.66 -2.60 5.61
CA GLY A 113 0.99 -3.37 4.42
C GLY A 113 1.30 -2.50 3.21
N GLU A 114 1.44 -3.15 2.06
CA GLU A 114 1.62 -2.51 0.78
C GLU A 114 0.27 -2.33 0.08
N PHE A 115 0.05 -1.10 -0.38
CA PHE A 115 -1.12 -0.72 -1.17
C PHE A 115 -0.68 -0.29 -2.55
N GLU A 116 -1.31 -0.84 -3.57
CA GLU A 116 -1.08 -0.42 -4.95
C GLU A 116 -2.11 0.63 -5.34
N LEU A 117 -1.61 1.83 -5.59
CA LEU A 117 -2.37 2.95 -6.15
C LEU A 117 -2.43 2.77 -7.66
N GLN A 118 -3.62 2.64 -8.22
CA GLN A 118 -3.85 2.41 -9.64
C GLN A 118 -4.66 3.56 -10.21
N VAL A 119 -4.13 4.25 -11.21
CA VAL A 119 -4.80 5.38 -11.86
C VAL A 119 -5.13 5.04 -13.30
N GLY A 120 -6.37 5.28 -13.68
CA GLY A 120 -6.85 4.96 -15.02
C GLY A 120 -8.15 5.64 -15.38
N ALA A 121 -8.67 5.28 -16.56
CA ALA A 121 -9.92 5.79 -17.12
C ALA A 121 -11.13 4.89 -16.79
N ALA A 122 -10.88 3.64 -16.38
CA ALA A 122 -11.89 2.67 -15.95
C ALA A 122 -11.23 1.58 -15.09
N SER A 123 -12.02 0.74 -14.44
CA SER A 123 -11.49 -0.32 -13.55
C SER A 123 -10.69 -1.38 -14.31
N ASP A 124 -10.93 -1.60 -15.58
CA ASP A 124 -10.20 -2.49 -16.49
C ASP A 124 -9.14 -1.76 -17.34
N ASN A 125 -9.12 -0.43 -17.28
CA ASN A 125 -8.18 0.41 -18.04
C ASN A 125 -7.29 1.24 -17.09
N ILE A 126 -6.40 0.53 -16.38
CA ILE A 126 -5.40 1.13 -15.51
C ILE A 126 -4.18 1.50 -16.35
N LEU A 127 -3.76 2.75 -16.30
CA LEU A 127 -2.71 3.33 -17.14
C LEU A 127 -1.42 3.65 -16.38
N GLN A 128 -1.51 3.84 -15.08
CA GLN A 128 -0.36 4.05 -14.19
C GLN A 128 -0.61 3.34 -12.86
N SER A 129 0.44 2.79 -12.25
CA SER A 129 0.37 2.29 -10.87
C SER A 129 1.63 2.60 -10.08
N LYS A 130 1.47 2.69 -8.77
CA LYS A 130 2.56 2.89 -7.80
C LYS A 130 2.22 2.19 -6.50
N VAL A 131 3.20 1.48 -5.92
CA VAL A 131 3.06 0.86 -4.60
C VAL A 131 3.53 1.85 -3.53
N VAL A 132 2.77 1.93 -2.45
CA VAL A 132 3.09 2.68 -1.23
C VAL A 132 2.91 1.76 -0.03
N SER A 133 3.58 2.08 1.07
CA SER A 133 3.43 1.34 2.32
C SER A 133 2.65 2.16 3.35
N VAL A 134 1.83 1.48 4.13
CA VAL A 134 0.98 2.06 5.17
C VAL A 134 1.24 1.39 6.50
N GLY A 135 1.26 2.18 7.57
CA GLY A 135 1.52 1.72 8.92
C GLY A 135 3.00 1.53 9.23
N GLU A 136 3.30 1.19 10.44
CA GLU A 136 4.66 0.80 10.80
C GLU A 136 4.89 -0.61 10.23
N PHE A 137 5.74 -0.72 9.23
CA PHE A 137 6.40 -1.99 8.97
C PHE A 137 7.28 -2.26 10.19
N VAL A 138 6.76 -3.00 11.11
CA VAL A 138 7.63 -3.82 11.94
C VAL A 138 8.22 -4.82 10.94
N SER A 139 9.34 -4.44 10.29
CA SER A 139 10.15 -5.47 9.67
C SER A 139 10.37 -6.48 10.78
N THR A 140 9.98 -7.72 10.54
CA THR A 140 10.06 -8.81 11.52
C THR A 140 11.49 -9.09 12.00
N ALA A 141 12.43 -8.18 11.76
CA ALA A 141 13.79 -8.12 12.25
C ALA A 141 14.02 -7.07 13.36
N LEU A 142 13.00 -6.28 13.73
CA LEU A 142 13.15 -5.28 14.77
C LEU A 142 12.36 -5.71 16.00
N VAL A 143 13.06 -6.36 16.91
CA VAL A 143 12.64 -6.44 18.32
C VAL A 143 12.40 -4.99 18.78
N GLU A 144 11.17 -4.66 19.21
CA GLU A 144 10.92 -3.39 19.89
C GLU A 144 11.97 -3.23 20.99
N GLU A 145 12.79 -2.17 20.90
CA GLU A 145 13.56 -1.73 22.03
C GLU A 145 12.56 -1.34 23.13
N GLN A 146 12.17 -2.30 23.96
CA GLN A 146 11.64 -1.96 25.25
C GLN A 146 12.77 -1.16 25.92
N LYS A 147 12.44 0.10 26.25
CA LYS A 147 13.32 1.04 26.92
C LYS A 147 13.95 0.33 28.13
N ILE A 148 15.15 -0.24 27.93
CA ILE A 148 15.89 -0.95 28.95
C ILE A 148 16.28 0.13 29.95
N LEU A 149 15.53 0.24 31.03
CA LEU A 149 15.97 0.97 32.21
C LEU A 149 17.27 0.29 32.64
N LYS A 150 18.37 1.04 32.62
CA LYS A 150 19.68 0.60 33.12
C LYS A 150 19.51 0.10 34.54
N SER A 151 19.27 -1.18 34.71
CA SER A 151 19.39 -1.91 35.94
C SER A 151 20.48 -2.95 35.74
N SER A 152 21.33 -3.12 36.72
CA SER A 152 22.47 -4.04 36.72
C SER A 152 22.07 -5.53 36.74
N LYS A 153 20.93 -5.89 36.15
CA LYS A 153 20.43 -7.26 36.02
C LYS A 153 20.36 -7.64 34.56
N THR A 154 20.94 -8.77 34.22
CA THR A 154 20.79 -9.42 32.92
C THR A 154 19.32 -9.70 32.66
N ILE A 155 18.80 -9.24 31.52
CA ILE A 155 17.42 -9.45 31.11
C ILE A 155 17.42 -10.51 30.00
N SER A 156 16.72 -11.60 30.23
CA SER A 156 16.49 -12.62 29.18
C SER A 156 15.32 -12.20 28.29
N VAL A 157 15.63 -11.98 27.03
CA VAL A 157 14.63 -11.69 26.00
C VAL A 157 14.41 -12.95 25.17
N HIS A 158 13.15 -13.32 24.97
CA HIS A 158 12.78 -14.45 24.13
C HIS A 158 11.60 -14.09 23.24
N GLY A 159 11.53 -14.71 22.07
CA GLY A 159 10.48 -14.45 21.10
C GLY A 159 10.54 -15.39 19.91
N GLU A 160 9.75 -15.06 18.90
CA GLU A 160 9.65 -15.80 17.65
C GLU A 160 9.87 -14.85 16.48
N VAL A 161 10.58 -15.33 15.46
CA VAL A 161 10.73 -14.60 14.19
C VAL A 161 9.74 -15.20 13.19
N ARG A 162 8.87 -14.36 12.66
CA ARG A 162 7.85 -14.78 11.69
C ARG A 162 7.95 -13.93 10.42
N ASP A 163 7.58 -14.52 9.29
CA ASP A 163 7.39 -13.77 8.04
C ASP A 163 6.03 -13.04 8.03
N VAL A 164 5.75 -12.35 6.93
CA VAL A 164 4.50 -11.60 6.74
C VAL A 164 3.24 -12.50 6.70
N GLN A 165 3.40 -13.79 6.46
CA GLN A 165 2.34 -14.80 6.52
C GLN A 165 2.23 -15.44 7.91
N ALA A 166 2.94 -14.91 8.92
CA ALA A 166 3.04 -15.43 10.28
C ALA A 166 3.71 -16.83 10.39
N THR A 167 4.46 -17.23 9.36
CA THR A 167 5.25 -18.47 9.37
C THR A 167 6.54 -18.27 10.17
N LEU A 168 6.89 -19.21 11.03
CA LEU A 168 8.14 -19.16 11.80
C LEU A 168 9.36 -19.27 10.87
N ILE A 169 10.31 -18.33 11.00
CA ILE A 169 11.55 -18.30 10.22
C ILE A 169 12.72 -18.69 11.11
N GLY A 170 13.33 -19.85 10.82
CA GLY A 170 14.52 -20.33 11.53
C GLY A 170 15.83 -19.73 11.03
N LYS A 171 16.85 -19.78 11.88
CA LYS A 171 18.25 -19.40 11.57
C LYS A 171 18.45 -17.93 11.19
N VAL A 172 17.60 -17.02 11.69
CA VAL A 172 17.71 -15.58 11.47
C VAL A 172 18.66 -14.94 12.48
N ASN A 173 19.58 -14.11 12.01
CA ASN A 173 20.43 -13.31 12.88
C ASN A 173 19.63 -12.11 13.42
N ILE A 174 19.78 -11.83 14.71
CA ILE A 174 19.08 -10.75 15.42
C ILE A 174 20.13 -9.71 15.83
N TYR A 175 19.93 -8.48 15.43
CA TYR A 175 20.86 -7.36 15.66
C TYR A 175 20.22 -6.26 16.49
N ALA A 176 21.01 -5.58 17.30
CA ALA A 176 20.58 -4.36 17.97
C ALA A 176 20.38 -3.24 16.92
N LYS A 177 19.22 -2.60 16.92
CA LYS A 177 18.90 -1.53 15.97
C LYS A 177 19.81 -0.32 16.10
N SER A 178 20.17 0.03 17.35
CA SER A 178 20.97 1.22 17.67
C SER A 178 22.45 1.08 17.33
N THR A 179 23.02 -0.12 17.45
CA THR A 179 24.45 -0.36 17.30
C THR A 179 24.80 -1.23 16.09
N GLY A 180 23.83 -1.94 15.52
CA GLY A 180 24.08 -2.94 14.48
C GLY A 180 24.80 -4.20 15.01
N GLU A 181 24.93 -4.34 16.32
CA GLU A 181 25.60 -5.49 16.94
C GLU A 181 24.74 -6.74 16.85
N LEU A 182 25.36 -7.89 16.55
CA LEU A 182 24.68 -9.18 16.56
C LEU A 182 24.35 -9.60 17.98
N LEU A 183 23.07 -9.62 18.32
CA LEU A 183 22.59 -10.03 19.65
C LEU A 183 22.39 -11.52 19.79
N GLY A 184 22.06 -12.20 18.69
CA GLY A 184 21.79 -13.63 18.74
C GLY A 184 21.29 -14.18 17.41
N LYS A 185 20.83 -15.43 17.45
CA LYS A 185 20.29 -16.15 16.29
C LYS A 185 19.08 -16.98 16.71
N SER A 186 18.05 -17.02 15.87
CA SER A 186 16.92 -17.91 16.11
C SER A 186 17.31 -19.37 15.84
N ASP A 187 16.63 -20.31 16.50
CA ASP A 187 16.74 -21.76 16.24
C ASP A 187 16.08 -22.12 14.90
N ASP A 188 16.08 -23.42 14.57
CA ASP A 188 15.48 -23.96 13.33
C ASP A 188 13.96 -23.75 13.26
N ARG A 189 13.31 -23.45 14.37
CA ARG A 189 11.87 -23.19 14.49
C ARG A 189 11.54 -21.69 14.61
N GLY A 190 12.53 -20.82 14.43
CA GLY A 190 12.34 -19.37 14.52
C GLY A 190 12.28 -18.82 15.95
N CYS A 191 12.44 -19.64 16.98
CA CYS A 191 12.47 -19.18 18.37
C CYS A 191 13.85 -18.63 18.72
N TYR A 192 13.92 -17.57 19.53
CA TYR A 192 15.19 -17.03 20.02
C TYR A 192 15.13 -16.76 21.51
N ARG A 193 16.29 -16.86 22.14
CA ARG A 193 16.54 -16.43 23.50
C ARG A 193 17.89 -15.73 23.55
N MET A 194 17.94 -14.57 24.18
CA MET A 194 19.17 -13.84 24.37
C MET A 194 19.17 -13.16 25.75
N ASP A 195 20.36 -13.04 26.34
CA ASP A 195 20.58 -12.34 27.57
C ASP A 195 21.26 -11.01 27.25
N VAL A 196 20.63 -9.91 27.61
CA VAL A 196 21.14 -8.55 27.41
C VAL A 196 21.48 -7.95 28.77
N GLY A 197 22.74 -7.57 28.91
CA GLY A 197 23.30 -6.98 30.15
C GLY A 197 23.24 -5.45 30.16
#